data_085227e945997140745380cdc16a7e1e
#
_entry.id   085227e945997140745380cdc16a7e1e
#
_cell.length_a   1.000
_cell.length_b   1.000
_cell.length_c   1.000
_cell.angle_alpha   90.00
_cell.angle_beta   90.00
_cell.angle_gamma   90.00
#
_symmetry.space_group_name_H-M   'P 1'
#
loop_
_entity.id
_entity.type
_entity.pdbx_description
1 polymer ?
#
loop_
_entity_poly.entity_id
_entity_poly.type
_entity_poly.pdbx_seq_one_letter_code
_entity_poly.pdbx_strand_id
1 'polypeptide(L)'
;MNKIICLLLFIFWGILSYSQNVVTDGVIFSIDGKTLIKYPTDKFYKEYIIPEGTEIIDRKAFVGTKIGKVTLPTTLTHINDSAFYNGPTDFILAGKFPIIGNRVWPDDRRFEVTESNPYCRVSDDGFVYSKDGKTVHIVPIDIRGYLEDIEIIDRYAFQDCYFRYGYVDIPNSVHLIREHAFDNIKPNLPTRSELSYYNFEFTCDALTPPELEGEVFTENNVGNSTLFVPKESEELYKAAFQWNTFGTIKGYTPGPPQGIFENSVSFLKVNRVDGAIYIEALKPMDTVRLIDLNGNIVREKNQVNSCHTIYDISSLDGFFGLLQACLLYTSPSP
;
A
#
# COMPACT_ATOMS: atom_id res chain seq x y z
N MET A 1 74.87 45.59 -19.66
CA MET A 1 74.45 44.18 -19.42
C MET A 1 73.18 44.23 -18.60
N ASN A 2 72.02 44.27 -19.26
CA ASN A 2 70.72 44.26 -18.62
C ASN A 2 70.11 42.88 -18.75
N LYS A 3 69.91 42.23 -17.61
CA LYS A 3 69.20 40.95 -17.54
C LYS A 3 67.68 41.25 -17.48
N ILE A 4 66.98 40.92 -18.55
CA ILE A 4 65.55 40.92 -18.62
C ILE A 4 65.07 39.64 -17.90
N ILE A 5 64.44 39.79 -16.78
CA ILE A 5 63.71 38.68 -16.07
C ILE A 5 62.36 38.59 -16.71
N CYS A 6 62.13 37.55 -17.56
CA CYS A 6 60.80 37.18 -18.00
C CYS A 6 60.03 36.50 -16.87
N LEU A 7 59.07 37.22 -16.28
CA LEU A 7 58.13 36.67 -15.32
C LEU A 7 57.00 36.01 -16.09
N LEU A 8 57.06 34.68 -16.19
CA LEU A 8 55.95 33.87 -16.72
C LEU A 8 54.85 33.81 -15.68
N LEU A 9 53.84 34.67 -15.82
CA LEU A 9 52.58 34.57 -15.13
C LEU A 9 51.82 33.36 -15.72
N PHE A 10 51.89 32.21 -15.05
CA PHE A 10 50.93 31.13 -15.25
C PHE A 10 49.58 31.59 -14.70
N ILE A 11 48.72 32.09 -15.57
CA ILE A 11 47.33 32.28 -15.29
C ILE A 11 46.73 30.86 -15.24
N PHE A 12 46.61 30.35 -14.02
CA PHE A 12 45.81 29.15 -13.74
C PHE A 12 44.34 29.53 -13.92
N TRP A 13 43.85 29.48 -15.13
CA TRP A 13 42.42 29.48 -15.38
C TRP A 13 41.87 28.14 -14.86
N GLY A 14 41.53 28.11 -13.59
CA GLY A 14 40.65 27.09 -13.06
C GLY A 14 39.37 27.13 -13.86
N ILE A 15 39.20 26.21 -14.78
CA ILE A 15 37.92 25.93 -15.41
C ILE A 15 37.05 25.44 -14.27
N LEU A 16 36.31 26.37 -13.63
CA LEU A 16 35.11 26.03 -12.87
C LEU A 16 34.17 25.42 -13.90
N SER A 17 34.22 24.11 -14.03
CA SER A 17 33.17 23.36 -14.72
C SER A 17 31.89 23.60 -13.96
N TYR A 18 31.17 24.66 -14.30
CA TYR A 18 29.77 24.81 -13.92
C TYR A 18 29.04 23.64 -14.58
N SER A 19 28.73 22.65 -13.77
CA SER A 19 27.83 21.58 -14.16
C SER A 19 26.48 22.21 -14.53
N GLN A 20 26.25 22.42 -15.82
CA GLN A 20 24.99 22.98 -16.30
C GLN A 20 24.03 21.83 -16.57
N ASN A 21 22.89 21.86 -15.90
CA ASN A 21 21.80 20.92 -16.18
C ASN A 21 21.32 21.04 -17.63
N VAL A 22 20.90 19.95 -18.21
CA VAL A 22 20.31 19.93 -19.55
C VAL A 22 18.84 20.31 -19.45
N VAL A 23 18.41 21.27 -20.26
CA VAL A 23 17.00 21.71 -20.32
C VAL A 23 16.40 21.28 -21.64
N THR A 24 15.44 20.38 -21.62
CA THR A 24 14.71 19.92 -22.80
C THR A 24 13.23 20.26 -22.62
N ASP A 25 12.69 21.10 -23.48
CA ASP A 25 11.30 21.57 -23.40
C ASP A 25 10.89 22.05 -22.00
N GLY A 26 11.80 22.76 -21.32
CA GLY A 26 11.61 23.27 -19.95
C GLY A 26 11.79 22.23 -18.84
N VAL A 27 11.91 20.95 -19.14
CA VAL A 27 12.24 19.90 -18.18
C VAL A 27 13.76 19.93 -17.93
N ILE A 28 14.13 19.92 -16.66
CA ILE A 28 15.53 20.00 -16.23
C ILE A 28 16.04 18.60 -15.89
N PHE A 29 17.10 18.20 -16.56
CA PHE A 29 17.82 16.96 -16.30
C PHE A 29 19.24 17.22 -15.80
N SER A 30 19.85 16.24 -15.15
CA SER A 30 21.29 16.20 -14.90
C SER A 30 22.08 16.19 -16.23
N ILE A 31 23.36 16.56 -16.18
CA ILE A 31 24.22 16.66 -17.38
C ILE A 31 24.28 15.34 -18.16
N ASP A 32 24.30 14.23 -17.45
CA ASP A 32 24.34 12.88 -18.04
C ASP A 32 22.95 12.39 -18.51
N GLY A 33 21.90 13.20 -18.32
CA GLY A 33 20.53 12.87 -18.68
C GLY A 33 19.85 11.80 -17.80
N LYS A 34 20.54 11.28 -16.79
CA LYS A 34 20.05 10.16 -15.99
C LYS A 34 19.10 10.56 -14.87
N THR A 35 19.14 11.81 -14.41
CA THR A 35 18.25 12.30 -13.34
C THR A 35 17.32 13.37 -13.89
N LEU A 36 16.01 13.16 -13.78
CA LEU A 36 15.00 14.19 -13.98
C LEU A 36 14.92 15.04 -12.70
N ILE A 37 15.46 16.27 -12.78
CA ILE A 37 15.57 17.16 -11.62
C ILE A 37 14.27 17.94 -11.40
N LYS A 38 13.67 18.50 -12.47
CA LYS A 38 12.47 19.32 -12.34
C LYS A 38 11.66 19.36 -13.60
N TYR A 39 10.34 19.15 -13.44
CA TYR A 39 9.35 19.40 -14.48
C TYR A 39 8.71 20.80 -14.27
N PRO A 40 8.48 21.58 -15.34
CA PRO A 40 7.92 22.93 -15.24
C PRO A 40 6.46 22.91 -14.78
N THR A 41 6.09 23.85 -13.90
CA THR A 41 4.75 23.93 -13.29
C THR A 41 3.75 24.72 -14.14
N ASP A 42 4.24 25.47 -15.13
CA ASP A 42 3.45 26.31 -16.04
C ASP A 42 2.95 25.56 -17.29
N LYS A 43 3.41 24.32 -17.49
CA LYS A 43 2.98 23.48 -18.61
C LYS A 43 1.76 22.63 -18.27
N PHE A 44 0.83 22.56 -19.23
CA PHE A 44 -0.42 21.82 -19.14
C PHE A 44 -0.42 20.70 -20.19
N TYR A 45 0.23 19.62 -19.91
CA TYR A 45 0.16 18.45 -20.77
C TYR A 45 -0.77 17.40 -20.17
N LYS A 46 -1.57 16.77 -21.03
CA LYS A 46 -2.42 15.66 -20.61
C LYS A 46 -1.56 14.46 -20.15
N GLU A 47 -0.48 14.23 -20.87
CA GLU A 47 0.41 13.10 -20.65
C GLU A 47 1.88 13.53 -20.81
N TYR A 48 2.78 12.92 -20.05
CA TYR A 48 4.21 13.06 -20.21
C TYR A 48 4.89 11.72 -20.12
N ILE A 49 5.69 11.39 -21.14
CA ILE A 49 6.51 10.18 -21.16
C ILE A 49 7.92 10.58 -20.76
N ILE A 50 8.39 10.07 -19.62
CA ILE A 50 9.76 10.30 -19.17
C ILE A 50 10.70 9.55 -20.14
N PRO A 51 11.73 10.22 -20.70
CA PRO A 51 12.63 9.60 -21.67
C PRO A 51 13.33 8.36 -21.12
N GLU A 52 13.49 7.34 -21.97
CA GLU A 52 14.35 6.20 -21.67
C GLU A 52 15.79 6.67 -21.42
N GLY A 53 16.49 6.00 -20.51
CA GLY A 53 17.78 6.43 -19.99
C GLY A 53 17.69 7.25 -18.71
N THR A 54 16.49 7.74 -18.33
CA THR A 54 16.28 8.32 -17.00
C THR A 54 16.26 7.21 -15.96
N GLU A 55 17.18 7.28 -15.01
CA GLU A 55 17.35 6.30 -13.93
C GLU A 55 16.78 6.80 -12.60
N ILE A 56 16.74 8.13 -12.40
CA ILE A 56 16.34 8.76 -11.14
C ILE A 56 15.34 9.89 -11.41
N ILE A 57 14.29 9.96 -10.60
CA ILE A 57 13.42 11.14 -10.48
C ILE A 57 13.76 11.81 -9.16
N ASP A 58 14.18 13.06 -9.23
CA ASP A 58 14.68 13.77 -8.07
C ASP A 58 13.56 14.26 -7.15
N ARG A 59 13.97 14.65 -5.94
CA ARG A 59 13.07 15.14 -4.89
C ARG A 59 12.19 16.27 -5.41
N LYS A 60 10.86 16.14 -5.20
CA LYS A 60 9.86 17.16 -5.60
C LYS A 60 9.90 17.54 -7.09
N ALA A 61 10.35 16.65 -7.95
CA ALA A 61 10.50 16.93 -9.38
C ALA A 61 9.19 17.35 -10.05
N PHE A 62 8.06 16.77 -9.68
CA PHE A 62 6.73 17.04 -10.24
C PHE A 62 5.77 17.76 -9.29
N VAL A 63 6.25 18.28 -8.17
CA VAL A 63 5.38 19.00 -7.22
C VAL A 63 4.75 20.24 -7.86
N GLY A 64 3.41 20.35 -7.76
CA GLY A 64 2.64 21.48 -8.29
C GLY A 64 2.47 21.50 -9.80
N THR A 65 2.84 20.42 -10.49
CA THR A 65 2.60 20.28 -11.94
C THR A 65 1.14 19.94 -12.22
N LYS A 66 0.71 20.22 -13.45
CA LYS A 66 -0.68 19.98 -13.89
C LYS A 66 -0.75 18.93 -15.00
N ILE A 67 0.07 17.89 -14.87
CA ILE A 67 0.08 16.75 -15.77
C ILE A 67 -0.98 15.77 -15.27
N GLY A 68 -1.77 15.18 -16.16
CA GLY A 68 -2.73 14.14 -15.80
C GLY A 68 -2.06 12.77 -15.61
N LYS A 69 -1.22 12.36 -16.57
CA LYS A 69 -0.62 11.02 -16.62
C LYS A 69 0.88 11.09 -16.88
N VAL A 70 1.65 10.24 -16.21
CA VAL A 70 3.10 10.09 -16.42
C VAL A 70 3.45 8.64 -16.70
N THR A 71 4.19 8.42 -17.81
CA THR A 71 4.80 7.11 -18.10
C THR A 71 6.22 7.07 -17.56
N LEU A 72 6.48 6.09 -16.68
CA LEU A 72 7.77 5.84 -16.08
C LEU A 72 8.60 4.92 -17.01
N PRO A 73 9.88 5.26 -17.31
CA PRO A 73 10.67 4.51 -18.26
C PRO A 73 11.14 3.15 -17.71
N THR A 74 11.56 2.27 -18.60
CA THR A 74 12.08 0.94 -18.22
C THR A 74 13.39 1.01 -17.45
N THR A 75 14.13 2.08 -17.61
CA THR A 75 15.43 2.33 -16.98
C THR A 75 15.36 2.92 -15.58
N LEU A 76 14.13 3.26 -15.10
CA LEU A 76 13.95 3.92 -13.81
C LEU A 76 14.29 2.98 -12.65
N THR A 77 15.17 3.43 -11.77
CA THR A 77 15.62 2.68 -10.59
C THR A 77 15.19 3.31 -9.27
N HIS A 78 15.12 4.66 -9.22
CA HIS A 78 14.83 5.39 -8.00
C HIS A 78 13.85 6.56 -8.22
N ILE A 79 12.98 6.77 -7.24
CA ILE A 79 12.14 7.97 -7.14
C ILE A 79 12.34 8.56 -5.75
N ASN A 80 12.91 9.76 -5.70
CA ASN A 80 13.23 10.43 -4.44
C ASN A 80 12.00 11.03 -3.77
N ASP A 81 12.16 11.47 -2.50
CA ASP A 81 11.10 11.96 -1.63
C ASP A 81 10.18 12.99 -2.30
N SER A 82 8.89 12.77 -2.13
CA SER A 82 7.83 13.69 -2.58
C SER A 82 7.88 14.02 -4.07
N ALA A 83 8.50 13.18 -4.90
CA ALA A 83 8.72 13.49 -6.31
C ALA A 83 7.44 13.86 -7.06
N PHE A 84 6.33 13.17 -6.77
CA PHE A 84 5.03 13.40 -7.40
C PHE A 84 3.98 13.98 -6.43
N TYR A 85 4.36 14.32 -5.21
CA TYR A 85 3.43 14.86 -4.21
C TYR A 85 2.73 16.12 -4.74
N ASN A 86 1.39 16.18 -4.66
CA ASN A 86 0.57 17.24 -5.27
C ASN A 86 0.88 17.47 -6.77
N GLY A 87 1.18 16.43 -7.51
CA GLY A 87 1.46 16.42 -8.94
C GLY A 87 0.51 15.52 -9.72
N PRO A 88 1.01 14.77 -10.74
CA PRO A 88 0.21 13.85 -11.53
C PRO A 88 -0.35 12.71 -10.67
N THR A 89 -1.52 12.19 -11.05
CA THR A 89 -2.23 11.13 -10.32
C THR A 89 -2.18 9.78 -11.03
N ASP A 90 -2.04 9.78 -12.34
CA ASP A 90 -2.04 8.55 -13.13
C ASP A 90 -0.62 8.19 -13.58
N PHE A 91 -0.24 6.93 -13.37
CA PHE A 91 1.11 6.44 -13.64
C PHE A 91 1.06 5.17 -14.48
N ILE A 92 1.90 5.10 -15.52
CA ILE A 92 2.14 3.89 -16.29
C ILE A 92 3.54 3.37 -15.98
N LEU A 93 3.63 2.14 -15.49
CA LEU A 93 4.88 1.44 -15.24
C LEU A 93 5.30 0.66 -16.49
N ALA A 94 6.38 1.07 -17.14
CA ALA A 94 6.94 0.33 -18.27
C ALA A 94 8.00 -0.70 -17.84
N GLY A 95 8.67 -0.47 -16.71
CA GLY A 95 9.74 -1.31 -16.17
C GLY A 95 9.42 -1.96 -14.83
N LYS A 96 10.48 -2.23 -14.08
CA LYS A 96 10.39 -2.68 -12.68
C LYS A 96 9.81 -1.58 -11.81
N PHE A 97 9.20 -1.97 -10.70
CA PHE A 97 8.85 -0.99 -9.67
C PHE A 97 10.16 -0.41 -9.08
N PRO A 98 10.33 0.93 -9.07
CA PRO A 98 11.54 1.56 -8.59
C PRO A 98 11.64 1.54 -7.07
N ILE A 99 12.84 1.75 -6.53
CA ILE A 99 13.02 2.07 -5.12
C ILE A 99 12.45 3.46 -4.88
N ILE A 100 11.54 3.59 -3.94
CA ILE A 100 10.85 4.85 -3.66
C ILE A 100 11.30 5.46 -2.33
N GLY A 101 11.33 6.79 -2.28
CA GLY A 101 11.52 7.57 -1.07
C GLY A 101 10.22 7.81 -0.31
N ASN A 102 10.28 8.74 0.66
CA ASN A 102 9.14 9.09 1.49
C ASN A 102 8.11 9.94 0.74
N ARG A 103 6.81 9.62 0.89
CA ARG A 103 5.66 10.37 0.35
C ARG A 103 5.82 10.72 -1.14
N VAL A 104 6.24 9.75 -1.91
CA VAL A 104 6.50 9.94 -3.35
C VAL A 104 5.22 10.30 -4.09
N TRP A 105 4.12 9.61 -3.78
CA TRP A 105 2.90 9.63 -4.57
C TRP A 105 1.84 10.59 -4.02
N PRO A 106 0.93 11.12 -4.86
CA PRO A 106 -0.26 11.82 -4.40
C PRO A 106 -1.28 10.85 -3.76
N ASP A 107 -2.25 11.42 -3.04
CA ASP A 107 -3.25 10.62 -2.33
C ASP A 107 -4.21 9.86 -3.28
N ASP A 108 -4.52 10.40 -4.44
CA ASP A 108 -5.42 9.82 -5.44
C ASP A 108 -4.68 9.08 -6.57
N ARG A 109 -3.52 8.49 -6.23
CA ARG A 109 -2.66 7.77 -7.17
C ARG A 109 -3.35 6.57 -7.81
N ARG A 110 -3.13 6.41 -9.12
CA ARG A 110 -3.59 5.26 -9.92
C ARG A 110 -2.45 4.75 -10.76
N PHE A 111 -2.37 3.43 -10.86
CA PHE A 111 -1.31 2.75 -11.61
C PHE A 111 -1.88 1.89 -12.72
N GLU A 112 -1.20 1.92 -13.84
CA GLU A 112 -1.34 0.99 -14.95
C GLU A 112 0.04 0.39 -15.24
N VAL A 113 0.09 -0.76 -15.85
CA VAL A 113 1.32 -1.34 -16.40
C VAL A 113 1.21 -1.43 -17.90
N THR A 114 2.33 -1.30 -18.62
CA THR A 114 2.33 -1.59 -20.05
C THR A 114 1.98 -3.06 -20.27
N GLU A 115 1.26 -3.37 -21.35
CA GLU A 115 0.81 -4.72 -21.68
C GLU A 115 1.96 -5.75 -21.70
N SER A 116 3.13 -5.33 -22.15
CA SER A 116 4.35 -6.13 -22.22
C SER A 116 5.21 -6.11 -20.95
N ASN A 117 4.77 -5.47 -19.85
CA ASN A 117 5.60 -5.38 -18.63
C ASN A 117 5.86 -6.78 -18.05
N PRO A 118 7.15 -7.22 -17.99
CA PRO A 118 7.47 -8.55 -17.49
C PRO A 118 7.71 -8.57 -15.97
N TYR A 119 7.66 -7.42 -15.29
CA TYR A 119 8.09 -7.27 -13.90
C TYR A 119 6.95 -7.00 -12.93
N CYS A 120 5.94 -6.26 -13.38
CA CYS A 120 4.84 -5.82 -12.52
C CYS A 120 3.48 -6.20 -13.11
N ARG A 121 2.48 -6.26 -12.24
CA ARG A 121 1.06 -6.31 -12.58
C ARG A 121 0.27 -5.39 -11.65
N VAL A 122 -0.89 -4.95 -12.11
CA VAL A 122 -1.85 -4.21 -11.30
C VAL A 122 -3.13 -5.03 -11.19
N SER A 123 -3.68 -5.16 -9.99
CA SER A 123 -4.97 -5.83 -9.77
C SER A 123 -6.14 -4.90 -10.12
N ASP A 124 -7.34 -5.47 -10.22
CA ASP A 124 -8.57 -4.71 -10.46
C ASP A 124 -8.85 -3.69 -9.33
N ASP A 125 -8.41 -3.99 -8.11
CA ASP A 125 -8.49 -3.10 -6.95
C ASP A 125 -7.36 -2.04 -6.91
N GLY A 126 -6.45 -2.03 -7.90
CA GLY A 126 -5.38 -1.03 -8.04
C GLY A 126 -4.10 -1.32 -7.27
N PHE A 127 -3.93 -2.51 -6.70
CA PHE A 127 -2.67 -2.92 -6.06
C PHE A 127 -1.59 -3.17 -7.11
N VAL A 128 -0.38 -2.68 -6.87
CA VAL A 128 0.78 -2.96 -7.71
C VAL A 128 1.60 -4.08 -7.09
N TYR A 129 1.72 -5.18 -7.82
CA TYR A 129 2.49 -6.36 -7.42
C TYR A 129 3.68 -6.60 -8.35
N SER A 130 4.65 -7.37 -7.84
CA SER A 130 5.58 -8.08 -8.72
C SER A 130 4.81 -9.00 -9.68
N LYS A 131 5.41 -9.37 -10.81
CA LYS A 131 4.73 -10.17 -11.85
C LYS A 131 4.23 -11.51 -11.34
N ASP A 132 5.00 -12.16 -10.46
CA ASP A 132 4.66 -13.42 -9.80
C ASP A 132 3.61 -13.27 -8.68
N GLY A 133 3.28 -12.03 -8.30
CA GLY A 133 2.32 -11.70 -7.25
C GLY A 133 2.86 -11.83 -5.83
N LYS A 134 4.15 -12.13 -5.65
CA LYS A 134 4.73 -12.41 -4.33
C LYS A 134 5.12 -11.16 -3.55
N THR A 135 5.35 -10.03 -4.22
CA THR A 135 5.65 -8.75 -3.56
C THR A 135 4.54 -7.76 -3.84
N VAL A 136 3.98 -7.14 -2.79
CA VAL A 136 3.15 -5.94 -2.94
C VAL A 136 4.06 -4.72 -2.88
N HIS A 137 4.09 -3.93 -3.96
CA HIS A 137 4.92 -2.73 -4.05
C HIS A 137 4.21 -1.48 -3.54
N ILE A 138 2.92 -1.35 -3.85
CA ILE A 138 2.11 -0.22 -3.40
C ILE A 138 0.63 -0.59 -3.47
N VAL A 139 -0.14 0.01 -2.59
CA VAL A 139 -1.58 -0.19 -2.50
C VAL A 139 -2.33 1.14 -2.73
N PRO A 140 -3.59 1.09 -3.17
CA PRO A 140 -4.46 2.26 -3.21
C PRO A 140 -4.59 2.89 -1.82
N ILE A 141 -4.88 4.20 -1.78
CA ILE A 141 -5.00 4.89 -0.49
C ILE A 141 -6.19 4.42 0.35
N ASP A 142 -7.29 4.06 -0.30
CA ASP A 142 -8.48 3.46 0.32
C ASP A 142 -8.49 1.97 0.02
N ILE A 143 -8.04 1.18 0.98
CA ILE A 143 -7.85 -0.26 0.81
C ILE A 143 -9.22 -0.94 0.86
N ARG A 144 -9.59 -1.60 -0.25
CA ARG A 144 -10.84 -2.36 -0.39
C ARG A 144 -10.64 -3.83 -0.68
N GLY A 145 -9.42 -4.23 -1.02
CA GLY A 145 -9.04 -5.59 -1.33
C GLY A 145 -8.26 -6.27 -0.22
N TYR A 146 -7.98 -7.56 -0.40
CA TYR A 146 -7.13 -8.35 0.50
C TYR A 146 -5.78 -8.62 -0.14
N LEU A 147 -4.78 -8.78 0.71
CA LEU A 147 -3.47 -9.27 0.32
C LEU A 147 -3.52 -10.80 0.32
N GLU A 148 -3.58 -11.41 -0.85
CA GLU A 148 -3.55 -12.87 -0.96
C GLU A 148 -2.17 -13.34 -1.43
N ASP A 149 -1.68 -14.39 -0.81
CA ASP A 149 -0.47 -15.14 -1.22
C ASP A 149 0.81 -14.30 -1.40
N ILE A 150 0.86 -13.10 -0.83
CA ILE A 150 2.07 -12.29 -0.85
C ILE A 150 3.10 -12.83 0.16
N GLU A 151 4.37 -12.71 -0.19
CA GLU A 151 5.49 -13.11 0.64
C GLU A 151 6.25 -11.90 1.20
N ILE A 152 6.20 -10.77 0.48
CA ILE A 152 6.95 -9.55 0.79
C ILE A 152 6.03 -8.33 0.73
N ILE A 153 6.09 -7.50 1.78
CA ILE A 153 5.54 -6.14 1.78
C ILE A 153 6.70 -5.18 1.55
N ASP A 154 6.64 -4.43 0.45
CA ASP A 154 7.72 -3.56 0.03
C ASP A 154 7.75 -2.24 0.82
N ARG A 155 8.84 -1.50 0.69
CA ARG A 155 9.07 -0.19 1.28
C ARG A 155 7.93 0.78 0.95
N TYR A 156 7.39 1.47 1.96
CA TYR A 156 6.28 2.43 1.81
C TYR A 156 5.02 1.87 1.15
N ALA A 157 4.83 0.55 1.08
CA ALA A 157 3.71 -0.06 0.36
C ALA A 157 2.35 0.44 0.83
N PHE A 158 2.16 0.66 2.14
CA PHE A 158 0.93 1.16 2.74
C PHE A 158 1.02 2.61 3.23
N GLN A 159 2.07 3.34 2.83
CA GLN A 159 2.24 4.71 3.30
C GLN A 159 1.02 5.58 2.97
N ASP A 160 0.58 6.36 3.99
CA ASP A 160 -0.58 7.26 3.94
C ASP A 160 -1.93 6.56 3.70
N CYS A 161 -2.00 5.22 3.70
CA CYS A 161 -3.21 4.46 3.41
C CYS A 161 -4.24 4.53 4.52
N TYR A 162 -5.53 4.45 4.12
CA TYR A 162 -6.66 4.36 5.02
C TYR A 162 -7.10 2.92 5.18
N PHE A 163 -7.01 2.42 6.39
CA PHE A 163 -7.52 1.10 6.75
C PHE A 163 -8.93 1.19 7.29
N ARG A 164 -9.84 0.43 6.70
CA ARG A 164 -11.23 0.40 7.14
C ARG A 164 -11.29 -0.06 8.59
N TYR A 165 -11.95 0.74 9.43
CA TYR A 165 -12.08 0.49 10.88
C TYR A 165 -10.75 0.25 11.62
N GLY A 166 -9.61 0.64 11.03
CA GLY A 166 -8.29 0.46 11.65
C GLY A 166 -7.80 -0.99 11.71
N TYR A 167 -8.37 -1.89 10.92
CA TYR A 167 -7.90 -3.29 10.83
C TYR A 167 -6.79 -3.43 9.79
N VAL A 168 -5.69 -4.04 10.18
CA VAL A 168 -4.53 -4.31 9.34
C VAL A 168 -4.24 -5.80 9.37
N ASP A 169 -4.46 -6.50 8.26
CA ASP A 169 -4.20 -7.92 8.16
C ASP A 169 -2.88 -8.17 7.41
N ILE A 170 -1.99 -8.93 8.03
CA ILE A 170 -0.73 -9.42 7.47
C ILE A 170 -0.89 -10.93 7.26
N PRO A 171 -0.94 -11.41 6.00
CA PRO A 171 -1.11 -12.83 5.71
C PRO A 171 0.00 -13.71 6.27
N ASN A 172 -0.31 -14.98 6.54
CA ASN A 172 0.65 -15.95 7.05
C ASN A 172 1.81 -16.28 6.09
N SER A 173 1.64 -15.99 4.80
CA SER A 173 2.66 -16.15 3.76
C SER A 173 3.74 -15.07 3.80
N VAL A 174 3.49 -13.93 4.49
CA VAL A 174 4.45 -12.83 4.60
C VAL A 174 5.61 -13.26 5.50
N HIS A 175 6.82 -13.18 4.98
CA HIS A 175 8.04 -13.47 5.74
C HIS A 175 9.01 -12.28 5.79
N LEU A 176 8.78 -11.23 4.98
CA LEU A 176 9.60 -10.02 4.96
C LEU A 176 8.72 -8.77 4.84
N ILE A 177 8.97 -7.78 5.70
CA ILE A 177 8.35 -6.45 5.63
C ILE A 177 9.47 -5.42 5.60
N ARG A 178 9.48 -4.59 4.56
CA ARG A 178 10.53 -3.59 4.37
C ARG A 178 10.24 -2.28 5.08
N GLU A 179 11.28 -1.50 5.24
CA GLU A 179 11.26 -0.26 5.99
C GLU A 179 10.12 0.68 5.57
N HIS A 180 9.52 1.34 6.55
CA HIS A 180 8.44 2.32 6.36
C HIS A 180 7.17 1.79 5.69
N ALA A 181 7.00 0.47 5.63
CA ALA A 181 5.86 -0.15 4.93
C ALA A 181 4.50 0.37 5.43
N PHE A 182 4.37 0.66 6.72
CA PHE A 182 3.14 1.13 7.36
C PHE A 182 3.21 2.58 7.85
N ASP A 183 4.08 3.41 7.27
CA ASP A 183 4.20 4.80 7.68
C ASP A 183 2.91 5.59 7.50
N ASN A 184 2.54 6.36 8.54
CA ASN A 184 1.41 7.28 8.51
C ASN A 184 0.07 6.65 8.05
N ILE A 185 -0.14 5.38 8.35
CA ILE A 185 -1.43 4.72 8.12
C ILE A 185 -2.53 5.39 8.96
N LYS A 186 -3.76 5.37 8.46
CA LYS A 186 -4.91 6.06 9.08
C LYS A 186 -6.10 5.13 9.15
N PRO A 187 -6.89 5.16 10.22
CA PRO A 187 -8.17 4.48 10.25
C PRO A 187 -9.19 5.24 9.37
N ASN A 188 -9.93 4.51 8.54
CA ASN A 188 -11.06 5.07 7.81
C ASN A 188 -12.32 4.91 8.65
N LEU A 189 -12.61 5.92 9.47
CA LEU A 189 -13.74 5.93 10.42
C LEU A 189 -14.94 6.68 9.86
N PRO A 190 -16.18 6.29 10.27
CA PRO A 190 -17.40 6.95 9.81
C PRO A 190 -17.49 8.44 10.19
N THR A 191 -16.82 8.85 11.29
CA THR A 191 -16.84 10.23 11.78
C THR A 191 -15.47 10.74 12.13
N ARG A 192 -15.17 12.01 11.76
CA ARG A 192 -13.88 12.66 12.05
C ARG A 192 -13.63 12.92 13.54
N SER A 193 -14.66 12.89 14.38
CA SER A 193 -14.55 13.16 15.82
C SER A 193 -13.85 12.04 16.60
N GLU A 194 -13.72 10.85 16.02
CA GLU A 194 -13.16 9.66 16.67
C GLU A 194 -11.66 9.45 16.40
N LEU A 195 -11.08 10.24 15.51
CA LEU A 195 -9.68 10.06 15.04
C LEU A 195 -8.62 10.22 16.14
N SER A 196 -8.91 10.92 17.24
CA SER A 196 -7.90 11.26 18.26
C SER A 196 -7.60 10.13 19.26
N TYR A 197 -8.39 9.06 19.28
CA TYR A 197 -8.27 7.95 20.24
C TYR A 197 -8.32 6.57 19.58
N TYR A 198 -8.22 6.50 18.26
CA TYR A 198 -8.39 5.24 17.56
C TYR A 198 -7.08 4.44 17.55
N ASN A 199 -7.17 3.21 18.02
CA ASN A 199 -6.08 2.25 18.03
C ASN A 199 -6.27 1.28 16.87
N PHE A 200 -5.18 0.91 16.20
CA PHE A 200 -5.22 -0.12 15.18
C PHE A 200 -5.32 -1.52 15.81
N GLU A 201 -5.98 -2.41 15.09
CA GLU A 201 -5.92 -3.84 15.33
C GLU A 201 -5.17 -4.49 14.18
N PHE A 202 -3.99 -5.01 14.48
CA PHE A 202 -3.20 -5.78 13.53
C PHE A 202 -3.44 -7.25 13.75
N THR A 203 -3.59 -8.01 12.69
CA THR A 203 -3.54 -9.46 12.68
C THR A 203 -2.34 -9.90 11.88
N CYS A 204 -1.51 -10.77 12.43
CA CYS A 204 -0.43 -11.41 11.71
C CYS A 204 -0.50 -12.92 11.93
N ASP A 205 -0.90 -13.64 10.88
CA ASP A 205 -1.20 -15.07 10.96
C ASP A 205 0.06 -15.96 10.82
N ALA A 206 1.24 -15.36 10.64
CA ALA A 206 2.50 -16.09 10.54
C ALA A 206 2.89 -16.71 11.88
N LEU A 207 3.26 -18.00 11.88
CA LEU A 207 3.73 -18.71 13.07
C LEU A 207 5.08 -18.21 13.56
N THR A 208 5.89 -17.69 12.66
CA THR A 208 7.16 -17.02 12.98
C THR A 208 7.03 -15.56 12.59
N PRO A 209 7.37 -14.60 13.48
CA PRO A 209 7.32 -13.20 13.14
C PRO A 209 8.08 -12.91 11.83
N PRO A 210 7.45 -12.24 10.85
CA PRO A 210 8.14 -11.79 9.64
C PRO A 210 9.39 -10.99 9.96
N GLU A 211 10.45 -11.15 9.16
CA GLU A 211 11.64 -10.32 9.21
C GLU A 211 11.29 -8.88 8.88
N LEU A 212 11.86 -7.93 9.64
CA LEU A 212 11.67 -6.51 9.45
C LEU A 212 12.97 -5.88 8.96
N GLU A 213 12.95 -5.34 7.74
CA GLU A 213 14.08 -4.63 7.13
C GLU A 213 13.98 -3.13 7.46
N GLY A 214 14.85 -2.64 8.34
CA GLY A 214 14.84 -1.25 8.78
C GLY A 214 13.71 -0.93 9.77
N GLU A 215 13.26 0.33 9.80
CA GLU A 215 12.15 0.77 10.64
C GLU A 215 10.81 0.57 9.91
N VAL A 216 10.00 -0.36 10.40
CA VAL A 216 8.72 -0.74 9.76
C VAL A 216 7.52 -0.11 10.44
N PHE A 217 7.52 -0.09 11.78
CA PHE A 217 6.43 0.44 12.58
C PHE A 217 6.85 1.73 13.28
N THR A 218 6.06 2.79 13.13
CA THR A 218 6.25 4.00 13.92
C THR A 218 5.52 3.88 15.26
N GLU A 219 6.08 4.47 16.33
CA GLU A 219 5.47 4.44 17.67
C GLU A 219 4.01 4.94 17.67
N ASN A 220 3.70 5.93 16.84
CA ASN A 220 2.35 6.50 16.74
C ASN A 220 1.33 5.51 16.18
N ASN A 221 1.77 4.50 15.43
CA ASN A 221 0.88 3.52 14.82
C ASN A 221 0.66 2.28 15.70
N VAL A 222 1.63 1.90 16.52
CA VAL A 222 1.58 0.59 17.20
C VAL A 222 1.60 0.65 18.73
N GLY A 223 2.11 1.72 19.33
CA GLY A 223 2.24 1.83 20.81
C GLY A 223 0.92 1.76 21.58
N ASN A 224 -0.20 2.12 20.96
CA ASN A 224 -1.55 1.96 21.53
C ASN A 224 -2.37 0.87 20.81
N SER A 225 -1.79 0.19 19.84
CA SER A 225 -2.48 -0.80 19.00
C SER A 225 -2.38 -2.20 19.57
N THR A 226 -3.30 -3.06 19.15
CA THR A 226 -3.29 -4.48 19.50
C THR A 226 -2.82 -5.29 18.30
N LEU A 227 -1.88 -6.21 18.56
CA LEU A 227 -1.45 -7.22 17.60
C LEU A 227 -2.04 -8.58 17.99
N PHE A 228 -2.80 -9.17 17.09
CA PHE A 228 -3.32 -10.53 17.20
C PHE A 228 -2.41 -11.48 16.42
N VAL A 229 -1.98 -12.56 17.07
CA VAL A 229 -1.06 -13.55 16.51
C VAL A 229 -1.53 -14.97 16.87
N PRO A 230 -1.10 -16.03 16.17
CA PRO A 230 -1.38 -17.39 16.59
C PRO A 230 -0.93 -17.61 18.04
N LYS A 231 -1.78 -18.28 18.83
CA LYS A 231 -1.55 -18.44 20.28
C LYS A 231 -0.20 -19.04 20.62
N GLU A 232 0.25 -20.02 19.86
CA GLU A 232 1.54 -20.66 19.99
C GLU A 232 2.73 -19.75 19.69
N SER A 233 2.49 -18.63 18.98
CA SER A 233 3.53 -17.68 18.57
C SER A 233 3.58 -16.42 19.44
N GLU A 234 2.67 -16.25 20.39
CA GLU A 234 2.54 -15.02 21.18
C GLU A 234 3.86 -14.61 21.84
N GLU A 235 4.59 -15.54 22.47
CA GLU A 235 5.86 -15.26 23.13
C GLU A 235 6.98 -14.96 22.12
N LEU A 236 6.92 -15.52 20.90
CA LEU A 236 7.87 -15.19 19.83
C LEU A 236 7.71 -13.73 19.38
N TYR A 237 6.49 -13.27 19.19
CA TYR A 237 6.22 -11.87 18.80
C TYR A 237 6.57 -10.89 19.92
N LYS A 238 6.30 -11.22 21.19
CA LYS A 238 6.73 -10.42 22.34
C LYS A 238 8.24 -10.28 22.46
N ALA A 239 9.00 -11.27 21.99
CA ALA A 239 10.46 -11.25 21.99
C ALA A 239 11.06 -10.63 20.71
N ALA A 240 10.30 -10.53 19.63
CA ALA A 240 10.80 -10.08 18.34
C ALA A 240 10.97 -8.56 18.29
N PHE A 241 12.10 -8.12 17.71
CA PHE A 241 12.43 -6.70 17.56
C PHE A 241 11.36 -5.95 16.75
N GLN A 242 10.99 -4.75 17.15
CA GLN A 242 9.89 -3.92 16.68
C GLN A 242 8.48 -4.54 16.90
N TRP A 243 8.27 -5.85 16.73
CA TRP A 243 7.00 -6.47 17.06
C TRP A 243 6.63 -6.28 18.54
N ASN A 244 7.62 -6.26 19.42
CA ASN A 244 7.43 -6.02 20.86
C ASN A 244 7.05 -4.57 21.22
N THR A 245 6.97 -3.66 20.25
CA THR A 245 6.55 -2.25 20.47
C THR A 245 5.04 -2.06 20.43
N PHE A 246 4.28 -3.08 20.03
CA PHE A 246 2.83 -3.03 20.09
C PHE A 246 2.35 -2.90 21.55
N GLY A 247 1.37 -2.02 21.76
CA GLY A 247 0.82 -1.77 23.09
C GLY A 247 0.22 -3.01 23.75
N THR A 248 -0.34 -3.91 22.94
CA THR A 248 -0.85 -5.20 23.38
C THR A 248 -0.57 -6.25 22.32
N ILE A 249 -0.04 -7.42 22.74
CA ILE A 249 0.09 -8.60 21.88
C ILE A 249 -0.79 -9.70 22.46
N LYS A 250 -1.71 -10.23 21.67
CA LYS A 250 -2.66 -11.28 22.09
C LYS A 250 -2.58 -12.49 21.17
N GLY A 251 -2.34 -13.63 21.79
CA GLY A 251 -2.52 -14.91 21.11
C GLY A 251 -3.99 -15.21 20.88
N TYR A 252 -4.35 -15.58 19.66
CA TYR A 252 -5.66 -16.12 19.35
C TYR A 252 -5.52 -17.54 18.80
N THR A 253 -6.53 -18.35 19.07
CA THR A 253 -6.62 -19.65 18.41
C THR A 253 -7.53 -19.44 17.21
N PRO A 254 -7.03 -19.59 15.97
CA PRO A 254 -7.93 -19.63 14.82
C PRO A 254 -9.00 -20.66 15.14
N GLY A 255 -10.26 -20.27 15.09
CA GLY A 255 -11.34 -21.25 15.20
C GLY A 255 -11.10 -22.33 14.14
N PRO A 256 -11.47 -23.61 14.38
CA PRO A 256 -11.46 -24.58 13.30
C PRO A 256 -12.20 -23.96 12.15
N PRO A 257 -11.73 -24.12 10.89
CA PRO A 257 -12.45 -23.61 9.74
C PRO A 257 -13.89 -24.10 9.87
N GLN A 258 -14.78 -23.17 10.21
CA GLN A 258 -16.18 -23.51 10.49
C GLN A 258 -16.81 -23.92 9.18
N GLY A 259 -16.91 -25.24 8.98
CA GLY A 259 -17.65 -25.85 7.89
C GLY A 259 -16.88 -25.88 6.57
N ILE A 260 -16.20 -26.99 6.34
CA ILE A 260 -15.87 -27.43 4.98
C ILE A 260 -17.21 -27.67 4.27
N PHE A 261 -17.70 -26.64 3.56
CA PHE A 261 -18.57 -26.88 2.45
C PHE A 261 -17.65 -27.05 1.23
N GLU A 262 -17.49 -28.31 0.84
CA GLU A 262 -16.85 -28.65 -0.44
C GLU A 262 -17.50 -27.83 -1.56
N ASN A 263 -16.62 -27.21 -2.38
CA ASN A 263 -16.90 -26.46 -3.61
C ASN A 263 -17.33 -25.00 -3.46
N SER A 264 -16.43 -24.18 -2.97
CA SER A 264 -16.04 -22.87 -3.54
C SER A 264 -15.19 -22.13 -2.50
N VAL A 265 -14.01 -21.71 -2.92
CA VAL A 265 -13.12 -20.85 -2.16
C VAL A 265 -13.77 -19.47 -2.08
N SER A 266 -14.63 -19.29 -1.11
CA SER A 266 -15.22 -17.98 -0.81
C SER A 266 -14.86 -17.63 0.64
N PHE A 267 -13.86 -16.79 0.78
CA PHE A 267 -13.54 -16.23 2.08
C PHE A 267 -14.66 -15.30 2.52
N LEU A 268 -15.26 -15.62 3.64
CA LEU A 268 -16.19 -14.76 4.35
C LEU A 268 -15.50 -14.29 5.62
N LYS A 269 -15.24 -13.00 5.74
CA LYS A 269 -14.70 -12.40 6.94
C LYS A 269 -15.83 -11.77 7.74
N VAL A 270 -15.86 -12.06 9.04
CA VAL A 270 -16.92 -11.60 9.94
C VAL A 270 -16.27 -10.97 11.16
N ASN A 271 -16.48 -9.67 11.33
CA ASN A 271 -16.01 -8.92 12.49
C ASN A 271 -17.19 -8.37 13.29
N ARG A 272 -17.10 -8.41 14.63
CA ARG A 272 -18.08 -7.82 15.53
C ARG A 272 -17.46 -6.63 16.25
N VAL A 273 -18.04 -5.44 16.07
CA VAL A 273 -17.60 -4.21 16.72
C VAL A 273 -18.83 -3.42 17.17
N ASP A 274 -18.84 -2.98 18.42
CA ASP A 274 -19.82 -2.04 19.00
C ASP A 274 -21.29 -2.31 18.64
N GLY A 275 -21.72 -3.56 18.78
CA GLY A 275 -23.12 -3.93 18.51
C GLY A 275 -23.44 -4.07 17.01
N ALA A 276 -22.45 -4.13 16.14
CA ALA A 276 -22.61 -4.43 14.72
C ALA A 276 -21.76 -5.64 14.28
N ILE A 277 -22.27 -6.39 13.30
CA ILE A 277 -21.54 -7.44 12.61
C ILE A 277 -21.21 -6.91 11.22
N TYR A 278 -19.93 -6.84 10.91
CA TYR A 278 -19.38 -6.49 9.61
C TYR A 278 -19.06 -7.78 8.86
N ILE A 279 -19.60 -7.89 7.65
CA ILE A 279 -19.45 -9.08 6.82
C ILE A 279 -18.82 -8.66 5.51
N GLU A 280 -17.76 -9.34 5.15
CA GLU A 280 -16.99 -9.10 3.94
C GLU A 280 -16.74 -10.40 3.21
N ALA A 281 -16.89 -10.41 1.89
CA ALA A 281 -16.70 -11.56 1.02
C ALA A 281 -15.90 -11.16 -0.22
N LEU A 282 -15.19 -12.10 -0.82
CA LEU A 282 -14.42 -11.87 -2.05
C LEU A 282 -15.30 -11.60 -3.28
N LYS A 283 -16.54 -12.03 -3.24
CA LYS A 283 -17.52 -11.83 -4.32
C LYS A 283 -18.77 -11.15 -3.78
N PRO A 284 -19.51 -10.40 -4.61
CA PRO A 284 -20.78 -9.85 -4.19
C PRO A 284 -21.72 -10.92 -3.63
N MET A 285 -22.34 -10.59 -2.50
CA MET A 285 -23.29 -11.47 -1.83
C MET A 285 -24.70 -11.19 -2.35
N ASP A 286 -25.46 -12.24 -2.60
CA ASP A 286 -26.89 -12.13 -2.91
C ASP A 286 -27.71 -12.01 -1.63
N THR A 287 -27.52 -12.94 -0.72
CA THR A 287 -28.26 -13.01 0.53
C THR A 287 -27.33 -13.28 1.69
N VAL A 288 -27.56 -12.58 2.79
CA VAL A 288 -26.87 -12.82 4.06
C VAL A 288 -27.88 -13.02 5.18
N ARG A 289 -27.69 -14.06 5.98
CA ARG A 289 -28.58 -14.45 7.09
C ARG A 289 -27.80 -14.59 8.38
N LEU A 290 -28.36 -14.06 9.45
CA LEU A 290 -27.95 -14.40 10.82
C LEU A 290 -28.93 -15.46 11.35
N ILE A 291 -28.38 -16.57 11.82
CA ILE A 291 -29.15 -17.75 12.26
C ILE A 291 -28.77 -18.03 13.71
N ASP A 292 -29.78 -18.22 14.59
CA ASP A 292 -29.54 -18.59 15.97
C ASP A 292 -29.07 -20.06 16.12
N LEU A 293 -28.68 -20.46 17.32
CA LEU A 293 -28.21 -21.83 17.59
C LEU A 293 -29.29 -22.90 17.40
N ASN A 294 -30.55 -22.49 17.29
CA ASN A 294 -31.69 -23.38 17.04
C ASN A 294 -32.02 -23.48 15.53
N GLY A 295 -31.28 -22.78 14.69
CA GLY A 295 -31.49 -22.78 13.23
C GLY A 295 -32.52 -21.73 12.75
N ASN A 296 -33.00 -20.83 13.60
CA ASN A 296 -33.96 -19.81 13.18
C ASN A 296 -33.23 -18.60 12.58
N ILE A 297 -33.78 -18.07 11.48
CA ILE A 297 -33.28 -16.84 10.87
C ILE A 297 -33.66 -15.65 11.75
N VAL A 298 -32.68 -15.00 12.35
CA VAL A 298 -32.85 -13.83 13.21
C VAL A 298 -32.85 -12.54 12.40
N ARG A 299 -32.03 -12.49 11.38
CA ARG A 299 -31.93 -11.37 10.40
C ARG A 299 -31.62 -11.90 9.03
N GLU A 300 -32.18 -11.28 8.00
CA GLU A 300 -31.91 -11.59 6.60
C GLU A 300 -31.76 -10.30 5.79
N LYS A 301 -30.82 -10.28 4.88
CA LYS A 301 -30.60 -9.23 3.89
C LYS A 301 -30.51 -9.89 2.52
N ASN A 302 -31.45 -9.56 1.64
CA ASN A 302 -31.50 -10.07 0.27
C ASN A 302 -31.02 -9.00 -0.71
N GLN A 303 -30.53 -9.41 -1.89
CA GLN A 303 -30.04 -8.53 -2.95
C GLN A 303 -28.96 -7.56 -2.43
N VAL A 304 -28.03 -8.08 -1.64
CA VAL A 304 -26.93 -7.28 -1.08
C VAL A 304 -26.09 -6.66 -2.19
N ASN A 305 -25.87 -7.39 -3.31
CA ASN A 305 -25.13 -6.98 -4.50
C ASN A 305 -23.80 -6.27 -4.17
N SER A 306 -23.18 -6.66 -3.06
CA SER A 306 -21.96 -6.06 -2.54
C SER A 306 -21.10 -7.14 -1.89
N CYS A 307 -19.79 -6.95 -1.93
CA CYS A 307 -18.85 -7.76 -1.16
C CYS A 307 -18.90 -7.45 0.34
N HIS A 308 -19.60 -6.39 0.75
CA HIS A 308 -19.64 -5.94 2.12
C HIS A 308 -21.07 -5.71 2.59
N THR A 309 -21.38 -6.10 3.82
CA THR A 309 -22.64 -5.72 4.47
C THR A 309 -22.46 -5.59 5.96
N ILE A 310 -23.34 -4.81 6.60
CA ILE A 310 -23.32 -4.54 8.04
C ILE A 310 -24.68 -4.91 8.60
N TYR A 311 -24.69 -5.62 9.73
CA TYR A 311 -25.86 -5.87 10.55
C TYR A 311 -25.71 -5.15 11.89
N ASP A 312 -26.67 -4.31 12.21
CA ASP A 312 -26.84 -3.81 13.58
C ASP A 312 -27.44 -4.92 14.44
N ILE A 313 -26.70 -5.32 15.47
CA ILE A 313 -27.11 -6.32 16.47
C ILE A 313 -27.17 -5.74 17.86
N SER A 314 -27.15 -4.41 18.01
CA SER A 314 -27.26 -3.73 19.30
C SER A 314 -28.55 -4.10 20.08
N SER A 315 -29.62 -4.45 19.36
CA SER A 315 -30.88 -4.93 19.93
C SER A 315 -30.89 -6.42 20.24
N LEU A 316 -29.81 -7.16 19.98
CA LEU A 316 -29.71 -8.61 20.17
C LEU A 316 -28.71 -8.89 21.30
N ASP A 317 -29.15 -8.62 22.55
CA ASP A 317 -28.33 -8.88 23.74
C ASP A 317 -27.85 -10.35 23.78
N GLY A 318 -26.53 -10.54 23.73
CA GLY A 318 -25.93 -11.86 23.87
C GLY A 318 -26.09 -12.77 22.64
N PHE A 319 -26.30 -12.23 21.42
CA PHE A 319 -26.46 -13.06 20.23
C PHE A 319 -25.23 -13.95 20.00
N PHE A 320 -25.46 -15.26 20.06
CA PHE A 320 -24.58 -16.32 19.58
C PHE A 320 -25.33 -17.05 18.48
N GLY A 321 -24.75 -17.05 17.27
CA GLY A 321 -25.42 -17.68 16.13
C GLY A 321 -24.46 -17.92 14.99
N LEU A 322 -24.98 -18.53 13.93
CA LEU A 322 -24.27 -18.81 12.69
C LEU A 322 -24.55 -17.73 11.66
N LEU A 323 -23.56 -17.40 10.87
CA LEU A 323 -23.69 -16.56 9.70
C LEU A 323 -23.75 -17.43 8.45
N GLN A 324 -24.76 -17.20 7.60
CA GLN A 324 -24.86 -17.79 6.28
C GLN A 324 -24.85 -16.68 5.23
N ALA A 325 -23.93 -16.75 4.28
CA ALA A 325 -23.91 -15.87 3.12
C ALA A 325 -23.97 -16.68 1.83
N CYS A 326 -24.87 -16.27 0.92
CA CYS A 326 -24.92 -16.81 -0.43
C CYS A 326 -24.29 -15.83 -1.40
N LEU A 327 -23.30 -16.27 -2.15
CA LEU A 327 -22.59 -15.45 -3.14
C LEU A 327 -23.36 -15.41 -4.45
N LEU A 328 -23.28 -14.27 -5.14
CA LEU A 328 -23.79 -14.17 -6.51
C LEU A 328 -22.93 -15.03 -7.44
N TYR A 329 -23.57 -16.02 -8.05
CA TYR A 329 -22.94 -16.83 -9.10
C TYR A 329 -23.16 -16.13 -10.43
N THR A 330 -22.17 -15.40 -10.92
CA THR A 330 -22.13 -14.99 -12.33
C THR A 330 -21.61 -16.19 -13.11
N SER A 331 -22.51 -16.94 -13.76
CA SER A 331 -22.09 -17.93 -14.73
C SER A 331 -21.25 -17.25 -15.81
N PRO A 332 -20.08 -17.79 -16.20
CA PRO A 332 -19.40 -17.30 -17.38
C PRO A 332 -20.36 -17.40 -18.56
N SER A 333 -20.55 -16.28 -19.25
CA SER A 333 -21.31 -16.23 -20.52
C SER A 333 -20.65 -17.19 -21.51
N PRO A 334 -21.43 -17.96 -22.26
CA PRO A 334 -20.90 -18.92 -23.23
C PRO A 334 -20.09 -18.28 -24.35
#